data_abcd543b1f46cc69954334cc961793ac
#
_entry.id   abcd543b1f46cc69954334cc961793ac
#
_cell.length_a   1.000
_cell.length_b   1.000
_cell.length_c   1.000
_cell.angle_alpha   90.00
_cell.angle_beta   90.00
_cell.angle_gamma   90.00
#
_symmetry.space_group_name_H-M   'P 1'
#
loop_
_entity.id
_entity.type
_entity.pdbx_description
1 polymer ?
#
loop_
_entity_poly.entity_id
_entity_poly.type
_entity_poly.pdbx_seq_one_letter_code
_entity_poly.pdbx_strand_id
1 'polypeptide(L)'
;PVQREVYEACDRLGLMLQTDLPLFGNIRRNQFHECVRQSAAMEHLIRSHPSSILVSFINEPFPAARAKPHRFMQRDEMEQFFTMASLAVRRENPDRVIKCVDGDYDPPVRQGMQDNHCYCGWYIGHGVDLGSLHHGNWMDVKEGWSFGCGEFGSEGLDSRGVMQEFYPSPWLPSSAASEWSPEVIPKAQSAKFHYLWYPTPRTSDEWIEASQRHQEWVTRLMTEAFRRIPGMNTFAIHLFIDAWPAGWMKSIMDVDRVPKHAWFAYRDALTPVAVQLRSDRSAGFSGQTLPVELWTACDLAAPPQGCRLDYEVTRGETIIAHGSVPALVKECGPSPHGAIQLTLPDVADRENLTVAASLVDSDGHALHHTSLTLTVFSAADESGVSPALAGNNPRALSFLESLDLGGSTGKDEDVILITDVSHYLAAKEEIDRRVRNGAAAVFLSLPEGSHTIGDSSIAVHAAGMGSRHFVSCASGHPLADGFLPQDFKFWFDERSGHASPILHTVLDGEGWTPILLSGDGGWSRPWGPAAAAAERKEGLGVWRVCQVDLLDRVRTNPVAHLFARRLLLPAGQPSIREHAQELPNPK
;
A
#
# COMPACT_ATOMS: atom_id res chain seq x y z
N PRO A 1 3.04 19.88 23.83
CA PRO A 1 2.74 19.51 25.23
C PRO A 1 1.23 19.38 25.45
N VAL A 2 0.88 18.46 26.35
CA VAL A 2 -0.51 18.17 26.74
C VAL A 2 -0.75 18.61 28.18
N GLN A 3 -1.93 18.34 28.72
CA GLN A 3 -2.27 18.65 30.10
C GLN A 3 -1.45 17.77 31.06
N ARG A 4 -1.17 18.31 32.25
CA ARG A 4 -0.32 17.65 33.26
C ARG A 4 -0.83 16.27 33.66
N GLU A 5 -2.14 16.12 33.78
CA GLU A 5 -2.79 14.86 34.13
C GLU A 5 -2.50 13.73 33.13
N VAL A 6 -2.24 14.05 31.86
CA VAL A 6 -1.85 13.06 30.83
C VAL A 6 -0.45 12.53 31.13
N TYR A 7 0.52 13.41 31.44
CA TYR A 7 1.88 12.98 31.84
C TYR A 7 1.84 12.11 33.09
N GLU A 8 1.09 12.56 34.12
CA GLU A 8 0.93 11.80 35.35
C GLU A 8 0.28 10.43 35.14
N ALA A 9 -0.68 10.33 34.21
CA ALA A 9 -1.27 9.05 33.84
C ALA A 9 -0.27 8.14 33.12
N CYS A 10 0.50 8.68 32.19
CA CYS A 10 1.54 7.93 31.46
C CYS A 10 2.65 7.46 32.41
N ASP A 11 3.07 8.29 33.37
CA ASP A 11 4.03 7.90 34.40
C ASP A 11 3.54 6.69 35.20
N ARG A 12 2.27 6.70 35.62
CA ARG A 12 1.67 5.58 36.39
C ARG A 12 1.49 4.32 35.54
N LEU A 13 1.20 4.47 34.26
CA LEU A 13 0.92 3.35 33.35
C LEU A 13 2.19 2.82 32.65
N GLY A 14 3.32 3.50 32.78
CA GLY A 14 4.56 3.13 32.09
C GLY A 14 4.51 3.39 30.59
N LEU A 15 3.73 4.38 30.14
CA LEU A 15 3.62 4.75 28.70
C LEU A 15 4.68 5.79 28.36
N MET A 16 5.51 5.49 27.38
CA MET A 16 6.51 6.43 26.87
C MET A 16 5.87 7.49 25.98
N LEU A 17 6.30 8.74 26.14
CA LEU A 17 5.76 9.90 25.41
C LEU A 17 6.86 10.61 24.62
N GLN A 18 6.57 10.90 23.35
CA GLN A 18 7.17 11.99 22.62
C GLN A 18 6.35 13.26 22.86
N THR A 19 7.01 14.37 23.21
CA THR A 19 6.36 15.66 23.41
C THR A 19 6.82 16.64 22.34
N ASP A 20 5.89 17.15 21.56
CA ASP A 20 6.17 18.07 20.47
C ASP A 20 5.90 19.53 20.85
N LEU A 21 6.77 20.41 20.40
CA LEU A 21 6.45 21.84 20.36
C LEU A 21 5.38 22.04 19.28
N PRO A 22 4.29 22.79 19.54
CA PRO A 22 3.17 22.88 18.59
C PRO A 22 3.47 23.80 17.40
N LEU A 23 4.48 23.44 16.62
CA LEU A 23 4.87 24.10 15.38
C LEU A 23 4.63 23.18 14.19
N PHE A 24 4.15 23.74 13.10
CA PHE A 24 3.87 23.01 11.86
C PHE A 24 4.31 23.80 10.62
N GLY A 25 5.00 23.14 9.73
CA GLY A 25 5.34 23.62 8.40
C GLY A 25 6.41 24.71 8.38
N ASN A 26 6.12 25.93 8.84
CA ASN A 26 7.03 27.07 8.74
C ASN A 26 7.05 27.92 10.02
N ILE A 27 8.22 28.48 10.31
CA ILE A 27 8.44 29.47 11.38
C ILE A 27 8.73 30.82 10.75
N ARG A 28 8.10 31.89 11.27
CA ARG A 28 8.43 33.27 10.89
C ARG A 28 9.67 33.73 11.65
N ARG A 29 10.55 34.52 11.00
CA ARG A 29 11.78 35.01 11.62
C ARG A 29 11.55 35.75 12.94
N ASN A 30 10.47 36.52 13.05
CA ASN A 30 10.11 37.22 14.30
C ASN A 30 9.59 36.29 15.40
N GLN A 31 9.36 35.01 15.12
CA GLN A 31 8.95 34.01 16.12
C GLN A 31 10.14 33.20 16.65
N PHE A 32 11.33 33.32 16.07
CA PHE A 32 12.51 32.52 16.42
C PHE A 32 12.78 32.52 17.93
N HIS A 33 12.91 33.71 18.53
CA HIS A 33 13.18 33.83 19.96
C HIS A 33 12.08 33.18 20.82
N GLU A 34 10.82 33.38 20.45
CA GLU A 34 9.69 32.82 21.17
C GLU A 34 9.65 31.29 21.06
N CYS A 35 9.95 30.72 19.89
CA CYS A 35 10.05 29.26 19.70
C CYS A 35 11.16 28.65 20.57
N VAL A 36 12.34 29.28 20.65
CA VAL A 36 13.43 28.85 21.54
C VAL A 36 13.02 28.93 23.00
N ARG A 37 12.37 30.04 23.43
CA ARG A 37 11.86 30.21 24.79
C ARG A 37 10.82 29.14 25.14
N GLN A 38 9.89 28.85 24.22
CA GLN A 38 8.87 27.82 24.42
C GLN A 38 9.46 26.40 24.47
N SER A 39 10.54 26.13 23.74
CA SER A 39 11.26 24.84 23.83
C SER A 39 11.83 24.62 25.23
N ALA A 40 12.44 25.64 25.84
CA ALA A 40 12.90 25.57 27.22
C ALA A 40 11.74 25.42 28.21
N ALA A 41 10.65 26.19 28.03
CA ALA A 41 9.48 26.12 28.87
C ALA A 41 8.77 24.75 28.80
N MET A 42 8.71 24.16 27.61
CA MET A 42 8.23 22.79 27.42
C MET A 42 9.06 21.79 28.22
N GLU A 43 10.37 21.83 28.10
CA GLU A 43 11.26 20.94 28.86
C GLU A 43 11.11 21.15 30.38
N HIS A 44 11.04 22.39 30.82
CA HIS A 44 10.80 22.70 32.23
C HIS A 44 9.48 22.08 32.77
N LEU A 45 8.45 22.03 31.92
CA LEU A 45 7.16 21.39 32.25
C LEU A 45 7.28 19.87 32.40
N ILE A 46 8.04 19.22 31.47
CA ILE A 46 8.01 17.75 31.32
C ILE A 46 9.19 17.03 31.97
N ARG A 47 10.27 17.71 32.36
CA ARG A 47 11.52 17.09 32.84
C ARG A 47 11.37 16.19 34.07
N SER A 48 10.33 16.41 34.87
CA SER A 48 10.05 15.59 36.06
C SER A 48 9.18 14.37 35.77
N HIS A 49 8.73 14.19 34.52
CA HIS A 49 7.91 13.07 34.10
C HIS A 49 8.78 12.00 33.41
N PRO A 50 9.01 10.83 34.03
CA PRO A 50 9.83 9.76 33.45
C PRO A 50 9.23 9.19 32.17
N SER A 51 7.93 9.29 31.96
CA SER A 51 7.26 8.90 30.72
C SER A 51 7.67 9.75 29.52
N SER A 52 8.02 11.04 29.71
CA SER A 52 8.42 11.92 28.63
C SER A 52 9.86 11.70 28.23
N ILE A 53 10.09 10.83 27.25
CA ILE A 53 11.42 10.36 26.85
C ILE A 53 12.04 11.13 25.69
N LEU A 54 11.22 11.74 24.83
CA LEU A 54 11.64 12.33 23.56
C LEU A 54 10.91 13.66 23.33
N VAL A 55 11.61 14.65 22.76
CA VAL A 55 11.01 15.93 22.33
C VAL A 55 11.26 16.18 20.85
N SER A 56 10.31 16.84 20.19
CA SER A 56 10.43 17.36 18.83
C SER A 56 10.05 18.83 18.78
N PHE A 57 10.61 19.57 17.80
CA PHE A 57 10.41 21.02 17.73
C PHE A 57 9.44 21.46 16.66
N ILE A 58 9.29 20.70 15.58
CA ILE A 58 8.41 21.09 14.48
C ILE A 58 7.95 19.85 13.71
N ASN A 59 6.67 19.88 13.34
CA ASN A 59 6.08 18.88 12.44
C ASN A 59 6.14 19.34 10.99
N GLU A 60 6.56 18.45 10.08
CA GLU A 60 6.59 18.63 8.61
C GLU A 60 7.11 20.02 8.18
N PRO A 61 8.36 20.37 8.48
CA PRO A 61 8.89 21.66 8.09
C PRO A 61 9.09 21.75 6.59
N PHE A 62 8.50 22.76 5.97
CA PHE A 62 8.64 23.08 4.54
C PHE A 62 9.38 24.42 4.35
N PRO A 63 10.67 24.51 4.68
CA PRO A 63 11.41 25.76 4.58
C PRO A 63 11.43 26.25 3.15
N ALA A 64 11.08 27.50 2.95
CA ALA A 64 10.98 28.17 1.65
C ALA A 64 9.89 27.64 0.70
N ALA A 65 9.29 26.49 0.97
CA ALA A 65 8.25 25.95 0.11
C ALA A 65 6.96 26.76 0.26
N ARG A 66 6.37 27.21 -0.83
CA ARG A 66 5.05 27.89 -0.90
C ARG A 66 4.90 29.13 -0.01
N ALA A 67 5.91 29.51 0.75
CA ALA A 67 5.89 30.67 1.64
C ALA A 67 6.53 31.87 0.96
N LYS A 68 6.22 33.07 1.46
CA LYS A 68 6.92 34.29 1.05
C LYS A 68 8.32 34.31 1.71
N PRO A 69 9.44 34.11 0.98
CA PRO A 69 10.76 33.87 1.57
C PRO A 69 11.22 34.94 2.54
N HIS A 70 10.77 36.20 2.36
CA HIS A 70 11.12 37.31 3.24
C HIS A 70 10.43 37.27 4.61
N ARG A 71 9.41 36.41 4.80
CA ARG A 71 8.67 36.27 6.07
C ARG A 71 9.05 35.01 6.84
N PHE A 72 9.40 33.94 6.15
CA PHE A 72 9.64 32.63 6.71
C PHE A 72 11.11 32.29 6.76
N MET A 73 11.50 31.44 7.69
CA MET A 73 12.86 30.97 7.84
C MET A 73 13.25 30.08 6.65
N GLN A 74 14.47 30.23 6.18
CA GLN A 74 15.08 29.34 5.20
C GLN A 74 15.67 28.13 5.93
N ARG A 75 16.13 27.14 5.16
CA ARG A 75 16.66 25.88 5.71
C ARG A 75 17.81 26.09 6.69
N ASP A 76 18.78 26.93 6.35
CA ASP A 76 19.90 27.26 7.21
C ASP A 76 19.51 27.99 8.49
N GLU A 77 18.50 28.84 8.42
CA GLU A 77 17.91 29.49 9.59
C GLU A 77 17.15 28.49 10.48
N MET A 78 16.48 27.51 9.88
CA MET A 78 15.83 26.40 10.62
C MET A 78 16.86 25.56 11.37
N GLU A 79 18.01 25.25 10.77
CA GLU A 79 19.13 24.56 11.42
C GLU A 79 19.68 25.36 12.61
N GLN A 80 19.74 26.68 12.51
CA GLN A 80 20.09 27.56 13.65
C GLN A 80 19.04 27.49 14.75
N PHE A 81 17.75 27.48 14.38
CA PHE A 81 16.67 27.30 15.33
C PHE A 81 16.80 25.97 16.08
N PHE A 82 17.01 24.85 15.38
CA PHE A 82 17.19 23.54 16.01
C PHE A 82 18.38 23.52 16.98
N THR A 83 19.45 24.22 16.60
CA THR A 83 20.62 24.39 17.47
C THR A 83 20.27 25.10 18.77
N MET A 84 19.62 26.24 18.66
CA MET A 84 19.29 27.09 19.84
C MET A 84 18.23 26.44 20.71
N ALA A 85 17.20 25.82 20.10
CA ALA A 85 16.18 25.08 20.83
C ALA A 85 16.77 23.87 21.59
N SER A 86 17.67 23.12 20.95
CA SER A 86 18.37 21.98 21.58
C SER A 86 19.23 22.43 22.78
N LEU A 87 19.96 23.54 22.64
CA LEU A 87 20.73 24.12 23.75
C LEU A 87 19.83 24.57 24.91
N ALA A 88 18.69 25.19 24.58
CA ALA A 88 17.73 25.65 25.57
C ALA A 88 17.09 24.47 26.34
N VAL A 89 16.73 23.39 25.65
CA VAL A 89 16.21 22.14 26.26
C VAL A 89 17.28 21.49 27.13
N ARG A 90 18.50 21.32 26.63
CA ARG A 90 19.60 20.65 27.38
C ARG A 90 20.07 21.44 28.61
N ARG A 91 19.85 22.74 28.63
CA ARG A 91 20.08 23.56 29.82
C ARG A 91 19.12 23.19 30.95
N GLU A 92 17.87 22.81 30.62
CA GLU A 92 16.86 22.37 31.58
C GLU A 92 17.00 20.90 31.94
N ASN A 93 17.40 20.07 30.96
CA ASN A 93 17.60 18.63 31.08
C ASN A 93 18.70 18.15 30.12
N PRO A 94 19.94 17.93 30.63
CA PRO A 94 21.08 17.53 29.79
C PRO A 94 20.89 16.20 29.04
N ASP A 95 20.09 15.30 29.59
CA ASP A 95 19.94 13.92 29.11
C ASP A 95 18.75 13.75 28.15
N ARG A 96 18.01 14.84 27.86
CA ARG A 96 16.85 14.77 26.98
C ARG A 96 17.23 14.30 25.57
N VAL A 97 16.56 13.24 25.11
CA VAL A 97 16.64 12.83 23.72
C VAL A 97 15.85 13.81 22.86
N ILE A 98 16.49 14.32 21.81
CA ILE A 98 15.93 15.35 20.94
C ILE A 98 15.88 14.83 19.51
N LYS A 99 14.67 14.80 18.97
CA LYS A 99 14.34 14.63 17.55
C LYS A 99 13.90 16.01 17.03
N CYS A 100 14.75 16.75 16.34
CA CYS A 100 14.46 18.14 15.97
C CYS A 100 13.21 18.31 15.12
N VAL A 101 12.91 17.33 14.29
CA VAL A 101 11.84 17.37 13.30
C VAL A 101 11.01 16.10 13.40
N ASP A 102 9.70 16.22 13.25
CA ASP A 102 8.76 15.13 13.06
C ASP A 102 8.28 15.13 11.59
N GLY A 103 8.79 14.17 10.81
CA GLY A 103 8.41 13.95 9.40
C GLY A 103 9.01 14.89 8.36
N ASP A 104 9.20 14.34 7.18
CA ASP A 104 9.34 14.98 5.87
C ASP A 104 10.38 16.11 5.75
N TYR A 105 11.46 16.01 6.46
CA TYR A 105 12.56 16.93 6.34
C TYR A 105 13.84 16.16 6.04
N ASP A 106 14.61 16.62 5.07
CA ASP A 106 15.96 16.10 4.86
C ASP A 106 16.71 16.13 6.19
N PRO A 107 17.44 15.07 6.55
CA PRO A 107 18.12 15.03 7.81
C PRO A 107 18.89 16.34 8.08
N PRO A 108 18.73 16.94 9.25
CA PRO A 108 19.46 18.15 9.59
C PRO A 108 20.96 17.91 9.49
N VAL A 109 21.75 18.94 9.31
CA VAL A 109 23.22 18.84 9.23
C VAL A 109 23.81 18.21 10.49
N ARG A 110 23.09 18.29 11.61
CA ARG A 110 23.53 17.76 12.90
C ARG A 110 23.16 16.30 13.07
N GLN A 111 24.01 15.58 13.80
CA GLN A 111 23.73 14.22 14.23
C GLN A 111 22.45 14.15 15.06
N GLY A 112 21.63 13.15 14.83
CA GLY A 112 20.36 12.98 15.54
C GLY A 112 19.55 11.80 15.05
N MET A 113 18.23 11.96 15.12
CA MET A 113 17.26 11.02 14.59
C MET A 113 16.60 11.61 13.34
N GLN A 114 16.66 10.86 12.24
CA GLN A 114 15.87 11.14 11.05
C GLN A 114 14.44 10.68 11.27
N ASP A 115 13.47 11.45 10.86
CA ASP A 115 12.07 11.05 10.88
C ASP A 115 11.44 11.26 9.51
N ASN A 116 10.59 10.33 9.12
CA ASN A 116 9.85 10.41 7.87
C ASN A 116 8.42 9.93 8.08
N HIS A 117 7.44 10.72 7.66
CA HIS A 117 6.04 10.28 7.63
C HIS A 117 5.83 9.29 6.49
N CYS A 118 5.06 8.26 6.72
CA CYS A 118 4.92 7.15 5.79
C CYS A 118 3.44 6.80 5.53
N TYR A 119 2.89 7.42 4.50
CA TYR A 119 1.50 7.17 4.08
C TYR A 119 1.41 6.29 2.82
N CYS A 120 2.46 5.51 2.53
CA CYS A 120 2.57 4.68 1.32
C CYS A 120 1.45 3.63 1.17
N GLY A 121 0.73 3.32 2.23
CA GLY A 121 -0.48 2.50 2.20
C GLY A 121 -1.76 3.26 1.88
N TRP A 122 -1.70 4.59 1.70
CA TRP A 122 -2.88 5.41 1.41
C TRP A 122 -2.68 6.29 0.16
N TYR A 123 -1.65 7.12 0.14
CA TYR A 123 -1.26 7.93 -1.01
C TYR A 123 0.26 7.87 -1.22
N ILE A 124 0.87 8.88 -1.80
CA ILE A 124 2.31 8.90 -2.04
C ILE A 124 3.07 8.60 -0.74
N GLY A 125 3.87 7.57 -0.77
CA GLY A 125 4.81 7.30 0.30
C GLY A 125 5.97 8.26 0.19
N HIS A 126 6.13 9.16 1.12
CA HIS A 126 7.18 10.17 1.24
C HIS A 126 8.61 9.55 1.14
N GLY A 127 8.91 8.92 0.00
CA GLY A 127 10.18 8.25 -0.29
C GLY A 127 10.24 6.75 0.02
N VAL A 128 9.21 6.18 0.65
CA VAL A 128 9.11 4.73 0.93
C VAL A 128 7.93 4.13 0.19
N ASP A 129 8.17 3.09 -0.57
CA ASP A 129 7.15 2.29 -1.24
C ASP A 129 6.62 1.19 -0.31
N LEU A 130 5.31 0.89 -0.39
CA LEU A 130 4.66 -0.08 0.49
C LEU A 130 5.23 -1.49 0.35
N GLY A 131 5.52 -1.92 -0.86
CA GLY A 131 6.10 -3.24 -1.13
C GLY A 131 7.54 -3.33 -0.62
N SER A 132 8.34 -2.28 -0.85
CA SER A 132 9.68 -2.16 -0.29
C SER A 132 9.67 -2.18 1.24
N LEU A 133 8.74 -1.44 1.87
CA LEU A 133 8.58 -1.44 3.31
C LEU A 133 8.22 -2.83 3.85
N HIS A 134 7.25 -3.51 3.20
CA HIS A 134 6.88 -4.87 3.56
C HIS A 134 8.06 -5.85 3.47
N HIS A 135 8.92 -5.67 2.48
CA HIS A 135 10.14 -6.45 2.30
C HIS A 135 11.19 -6.22 3.39
N GLY A 136 11.12 -5.08 4.09
CA GLY A 136 12.06 -4.70 5.15
C GLY A 136 13.02 -3.59 4.76
N ASN A 137 12.77 -2.92 3.65
CA ASN A 137 13.58 -1.79 3.20
C ASN A 137 13.05 -0.48 3.81
N TRP A 138 13.97 0.37 4.20
CA TRP A 138 13.73 1.76 4.58
C TRP A 138 14.43 2.68 3.57
N MET A 139 14.21 3.97 3.71
CA MET A 139 14.93 4.97 2.93
C MET A 139 16.38 5.11 3.43
N ASP A 140 17.24 5.72 2.64
CA ASP A 140 18.62 6.00 3.00
C ASP A 140 18.69 6.86 4.27
N VAL A 141 19.50 6.44 5.23
CA VAL A 141 19.76 7.12 6.49
C VAL A 141 21.24 7.48 6.56
N LYS A 142 21.57 8.66 7.09
CA LYS A 142 22.96 9.04 7.31
C LYS A 142 23.65 8.06 8.26
N GLU A 143 24.90 7.76 7.98
CA GLU A 143 25.70 6.87 8.82
C GLU A 143 25.73 7.33 10.28
N GLY A 144 25.45 6.41 11.20
CA GLY A 144 25.40 6.65 12.64
C GLY A 144 24.14 7.36 13.14
N TRP A 145 23.17 7.62 12.27
CA TRP A 145 21.88 8.18 12.68
C TRP A 145 20.89 7.07 13.03
N SER A 146 20.06 7.32 14.02
CA SER A 146 18.82 6.56 14.24
C SER A 146 17.69 7.14 13.38
N PHE A 147 16.62 6.40 13.24
CA PHE A 147 15.48 6.83 12.43
C PHE A 147 14.15 6.34 13.00
N GLY A 148 13.08 7.00 12.58
CA GLY A 148 11.72 6.70 12.98
C GLY A 148 10.69 7.11 11.95
N CYS A 149 9.43 6.81 12.25
CA CYS A 149 8.26 7.19 11.46
C CYS A 149 7.24 7.85 12.39
N GLY A 150 7.20 9.18 12.41
CA GLY A 150 6.33 9.95 13.31
C GLY A 150 4.86 9.82 12.97
N GLU A 151 4.51 9.54 11.72
CA GLU A 151 3.14 9.34 11.29
C GLU A 151 3.02 8.29 10.20
N PHE A 152 2.07 7.37 10.34
CA PHE A 152 1.66 6.44 9.29
C PHE A 152 0.19 6.06 9.42
N GLY A 153 -0.40 5.54 8.36
CA GLY A 153 -1.77 5.05 8.36
C GLY A 153 -2.55 5.40 7.10
N SER A 154 -3.85 5.21 7.19
CA SER A 154 -4.83 5.56 6.15
C SER A 154 -6.13 6.01 6.78
N GLU A 155 -7.06 6.52 5.97
CA GLU A 155 -8.39 6.89 6.44
C GLU A 155 -9.27 5.65 6.58
N GLY A 156 -10.05 5.57 7.66
CA GLY A 156 -11.18 4.68 7.84
C GLY A 156 -12.38 5.51 8.29
N LEU A 157 -13.46 5.51 7.51
CA LEU A 157 -14.66 6.29 7.80
C LEU A 157 -15.22 5.92 9.18
N ASP A 158 -15.90 6.88 9.80
CA ASP A 158 -16.61 6.65 11.05
C ASP A 158 -17.77 5.68 10.89
N SER A 159 -18.15 5.05 11.98
CA SER A 159 -19.31 4.16 11.99
C SER A 159 -20.60 4.91 11.63
N ARG A 160 -21.60 4.18 11.13
CA ARG A 160 -22.94 4.76 10.88
C ARG A 160 -23.52 5.46 12.12
N GLY A 161 -23.30 4.89 13.32
CA GLY A 161 -23.79 5.47 14.57
C GLY A 161 -23.22 6.86 14.81
N VAL A 162 -21.90 7.03 14.71
CA VAL A 162 -21.22 8.32 14.84
C VAL A 162 -21.69 9.31 13.77
N MET A 163 -21.84 8.85 12.53
CA MET A 163 -22.35 9.71 11.45
C MET A 163 -23.75 10.21 11.75
N GLN A 164 -24.67 9.33 12.15
CA GLN A 164 -26.07 9.69 12.44
C GLN A 164 -26.20 10.64 13.62
N GLU A 165 -25.35 10.50 14.64
CA GLU A 165 -25.40 11.32 15.84
C GLU A 165 -24.79 12.71 15.64
N PHE A 166 -23.67 12.80 14.91
CA PHE A 166 -22.85 14.00 14.91
C PHE A 166 -22.74 14.71 13.56
N TYR A 167 -23.00 14.02 12.43
CA TYR A 167 -22.76 14.64 11.13
C TYR A 167 -23.93 15.54 10.72
N PRO A 168 -23.66 16.66 10.05
CA PRO A 168 -24.71 17.47 9.44
C PRO A 168 -25.54 16.66 8.44
N SER A 169 -26.86 16.88 8.42
CA SER A 169 -27.78 16.15 7.52
C SER A 169 -27.35 16.14 6.04
N PRO A 170 -26.74 17.19 5.46
CA PRO A 170 -26.26 17.13 4.07
C PRO A 170 -25.13 16.14 3.80
N TRP A 171 -24.45 15.64 4.85
CA TRP A 171 -23.36 14.65 4.72
C TRP A 171 -23.87 13.21 4.83
N LEU A 172 -25.12 13.04 5.21
CA LEU A 172 -25.71 11.74 5.46
C LEU A 172 -26.38 11.17 4.19
N PRO A 173 -26.38 9.84 3.99
CA PRO A 173 -27.17 9.21 2.95
C PRO A 173 -28.66 9.39 3.23
N SER A 174 -29.47 9.51 2.18
CA SER A 174 -30.94 9.60 2.31
C SER A 174 -31.57 8.33 2.88
N SER A 175 -30.95 7.18 2.67
CA SER A 175 -31.28 5.89 3.27
C SER A 175 -30.06 4.97 3.26
N ALA A 176 -30.12 3.87 3.99
CA ALA A 176 -29.02 2.90 4.03
C ALA A 176 -28.67 2.29 2.66
N ALA A 177 -29.67 2.13 1.79
CA ALA A 177 -29.53 1.54 0.46
C ALA A 177 -29.29 2.58 -0.66
N SER A 178 -29.31 3.88 -0.32
CA SER A 178 -29.08 4.90 -1.34
C SER A 178 -27.61 4.98 -1.74
N GLU A 179 -27.36 5.33 -2.99
CA GLU A 179 -26.02 5.70 -3.44
C GLU A 179 -25.51 6.88 -2.62
N TRP A 180 -24.26 6.78 -2.22
CA TRP A 180 -23.61 7.78 -1.38
C TRP A 180 -22.11 7.79 -1.64
N SER A 181 -21.48 8.93 -1.45
CA SER A 181 -20.02 9.10 -1.55
C SER A 181 -19.52 9.98 -0.40
N PRO A 182 -18.37 9.66 0.21
CA PRO A 182 -17.74 10.50 1.24
C PRO A 182 -17.25 11.86 0.71
N GLU A 183 -17.34 12.16 -0.58
CA GLU A 183 -17.06 13.51 -1.11
C GLU A 183 -17.91 14.61 -0.47
N VAL A 184 -19.10 14.27 0.02
CA VAL A 184 -19.97 15.22 0.74
C VAL A 184 -19.36 15.68 2.07
N ILE A 185 -18.37 14.97 2.60
CA ILE A 185 -17.67 15.30 3.85
C ILE A 185 -16.42 16.13 3.51
N PRO A 186 -16.32 17.40 3.92
CA PRO A 186 -15.31 18.35 3.43
C PRO A 186 -13.85 17.95 3.60
N LYS A 187 -13.53 17.10 4.56
CA LYS A 187 -12.16 16.67 4.84
C LYS A 187 -11.89 15.21 4.53
N ALA A 188 -12.90 14.44 4.13
CA ALA A 188 -12.72 13.05 3.78
C ALA A 188 -11.78 12.88 2.58
N GLN A 189 -10.91 11.92 2.69
CA GLN A 189 -9.97 11.54 1.63
C GLN A 189 -10.35 10.23 0.95
N SER A 190 -11.23 9.41 1.56
CA SER A 190 -11.64 8.10 1.03
C SER A 190 -12.12 8.18 -0.41
N ALA A 191 -12.97 9.14 -0.75
CA ALA A 191 -13.43 9.32 -2.12
C ALA A 191 -12.30 9.63 -3.12
N LYS A 192 -11.18 10.18 -2.66
CA LYS A 192 -10.05 10.59 -3.52
C LYS A 192 -9.09 9.44 -3.77
N PHE A 193 -8.71 8.74 -2.69
CA PHE A 193 -7.61 7.77 -2.73
C PHE A 193 -8.06 6.32 -2.89
N HIS A 194 -9.34 5.99 -2.65
CA HIS A 194 -9.85 4.62 -2.76
C HIS A 194 -9.56 3.97 -4.11
N TYR A 195 -9.59 4.73 -5.20
CA TYR A 195 -9.28 4.23 -6.55
C TYR A 195 -7.91 3.56 -6.68
N LEU A 196 -7.01 3.81 -5.72
CA LEU A 196 -5.68 3.20 -5.66
C LEU A 196 -5.69 1.84 -4.96
N TRP A 197 -6.73 1.54 -4.16
CA TRP A 197 -6.70 0.47 -3.18
C TRP A 197 -7.90 -0.48 -3.21
N TYR A 198 -9.08 0.00 -3.56
CA TYR A 198 -10.29 -0.81 -3.63
C TYR A 198 -11.31 -0.25 -4.63
N PRO A 199 -12.19 -1.11 -5.17
CA PRO A 199 -13.26 -0.68 -6.06
C PRO A 199 -14.17 0.36 -5.40
N THR A 200 -14.80 1.22 -6.20
CA THR A 200 -15.73 2.24 -5.71
C THR A 200 -16.95 1.61 -5.06
N PRO A 201 -17.17 1.79 -3.76
CA PRO A 201 -18.39 1.36 -3.09
C PRO A 201 -19.61 2.18 -3.53
N ARG A 202 -20.81 1.67 -3.32
CA ARG A 202 -22.06 2.31 -3.73
C ARG A 202 -22.81 2.95 -2.57
N THR A 203 -22.90 2.24 -1.45
CA THR A 203 -23.64 2.68 -0.27
C THR A 203 -22.71 3.13 0.84
N SER A 204 -23.22 3.90 1.81
CA SER A 204 -22.43 4.35 2.95
C SER A 204 -21.83 3.20 3.76
N ASP A 205 -22.55 2.08 3.91
CA ASP A 205 -22.04 0.93 4.64
C ASP A 205 -20.88 0.24 3.91
N GLU A 206 -20.99 0.10 2.59
CA GLU A 206 -19.90 -0.43 1.77
C GLU A 206 -18.67 0.48 1.85
N TRP A 207 -18.85 1.81 1.86
CA TRP A 207 -17.75 2.77 2.03
C TRP A 207 -17.09 2.67 3.41
N ILE A 208 -17.89 2.55 4.48
CA ILE A 208 -17.39 2.37 5.84
C ILE A 208 -16.57 1.08 5.91
N GLU A 209 -17.14 -0.04 5.48
CA GLU A 209 -16.48 -1.35 5.52
C GLU A 209 -15.21 -1.37 4.69
N ALA A 210 -15.25 -0.92 3.42
CA ALA A 210 -14.09 -0.93 2.53
C ALA A 210 -12.95 -0.05 3.07
N SER A 211 -13.25 1.15 3.54
CA SER A 211 -12.24 2.06 4.09
C SER A 211 -11.63 1.53 5.39
N GLN A 212 -12.44 0.98 6.30
CA GLN A 212 -11.95 0.42 7.57
C GLN A 212 -11.15 -0.87 7.36
N ARG A 213 -11.53 -1.74 6.40
CA ARG A 213 -10.75 -2.93 6.02
C ARG A 213 -9.41 -2.56 5.40
N HIS A 214 -9.40 -1.55 4.55
CA HIS A 214 -8.14 -1.04 4.01
C HIS A 214 -7.26 -0.45 5.12
N GLN A 215 -7.81 0.34 6.02
CA GLN A 215 -7.10 0.88 7.18
C GLN A 215 -6.53 -0.24 8.07
N GLU A 216 -7.29 -1.29 8.35
CA GLU A 216 -6.86 -2.48 9.08
C GLU A 216 -5.64 -3.14 8.43
N TRP A 217 -5.74 -3.43 7.13
CA TRP A 217 -4.68 -4.07 6.36
C TRP A 217 -3.39 -3.25 6.35
N VAL A 218 -3.49 -1.95 6.04
CA VAL A 218 -2.35 -1.02 6.05
C VAL A 218 -1.71 -0.94 7.43
N THR A 219 -2.54 -0.80 8.47
CA THR A 219 -2.06 -0.67 9.85
C THR A 219 -1.28 -1.90 10.28
N ARG A 220 -1.78 -3.11 10.03
CA ARG A 220 -1.07 -4.36 10.34
C ARG A 220 0.23 -4.46 9.56
N LEU A 221 0.16 -4.33 8.24
CA LEU A 221 1.31 -4.51 7.35
C LEU A 221 2.46 -3.56 7.73
N MET A 222 2.16 -2.28 7.91
CA MET A 222 3.18 -1.28 8.21
C MET A 222 3.74 -1.43 9.62
N THR A 223 2.90 -1.70 10.63
CA THR A 223 3.35 -1.93 12.01
C THR A 223 4.29 -3.13 12.10
N GLU A 224 3.93 -4.25 11.47
CA GLU A 224 4.78 -5.43 11.42
C GLU A 224 6.07 -5.17 10.64
N ALA A 225 6.00 -4.42 9.54
CA ALA A 225 7.19 -4.04 8.75
C ALA A 225 8.15 -3.18 9.57
N PHE A 226 7.67 -2.13 10.24
CA PHE A 226 8.51 -1.30 11.12
C PHE A 226 9.20 -2.11 12.20
N ARG A 227 8.50 -3.06 12.81
CA ARG A 227 9.08 -3.95 13.84
C ARG A 227 10.10 -4.94 13.29
N ARG A 228 10.12 -5.21 11.96
CA ARG A 228 11.14 -6.03 11.31
C ARG A 228 12.37 -5.26 10.85
N ILE A 229 12.30 -3.92 10.77
CA ILE A 229 13.42 -3.09 10.28
C ILE A 229 14.40 -2.82 11.41
N PRO A 230 15.65 -3.34 11.36
CA PRO A 230 16.65 -3.04 12.36
C PRO A 230 16.97 -1.55 12.41
N GLY A 231 17.01 -0.95 13.59
CA GLY A 231 17.32 0.47 13.77
C GLY A 231 16.12 1.40 13.69
N MET A 232 14.92 0.92 13.40
CA MET A 232 13.67 1.68 13.55
C MET A 232 13.42 1.90 15.04
N ASN A 233 13.61 3.13 15.51
CA ASN A 233 13.56 3.43 16.95
C ASN A 233 12.16 3.79 17.43
N THR A 234 11.40 4.50 16.60
CA THR A 234 10.05 4.96 16.93
C THR A 234 9.15 4.90 15.71
N PHE A 235 7.89 4.57 15.92
CA PHE A 235 6.84 4.75 14.93
C PHE A 235 5.50 5.00 15.64
N ALA A 236 4.65 5.83 15.05
CA ALA A 236 3.36 6.18 15.63
C ALA A 236 2.26 6.21 14.59
N ILE A 237 1.12 5.59 14.93
CA ILE A 237 -0.08 5.67 14.09
C ILE A 237 -0.68 7.07 14.12
N HIS A 238 -1.07 7.58 12.98
CA HIS A 238 -1.77 8.84 12.85
C HIS A 238 -3.18 8.60 12.27
N LEU A 239 -4.24 8.62 13.13
CA LEU A 239 -4.32 8.99 14.55
C LEU A 239 -4.77 7.81 15.43
N PHE A 240 -4.50 7.89 16.74
CA PHE A 240 -5.00 6.88 17.66
C PHE A 240 -6.50 7.04 17.93
N ILE A 241 -6.96 8.28 18.23
CA ILE A 241 -8.35 8.59 18.57
C ILE A 241 -8.77 9.94 17.98
N ASP A 242 -10.02 10.05 17.56
CA ASP A 242 -10.62 11.32 17.17
C ASP A 242 -10.99 12.17 18.40
N ALA A 243 -10.66 13.46 18.34
CA ALA A 243 -11.03 14.43 19.39
C ALA A 243 -12.45 14.96 19.22
N TRP A 244 -13.00 14.91 17.99
CA TRP A 244 -14.36 15.33 17.63
C TRP A 244 -14.81 14.59 16.35
N PRO A 245 -16.14 14.47 16.13
CA PRO A 245 -16.67 13.80 14.94
C PRO A 245 -16.27 14.51 13.64
N ALA A 246 -16.19 13.76 12.56
CA ALA A 246 -15.80 14.26 11.24
C ALA A 246 -14.48 15.05 11.26
N GLY A 247 -13.56 14.65 12.09
CA GLY A 247 -12.19 15.12 12.07
C GLY A 247 -11.49 14.70 10.78
N TRP A 248 -10.27 14.24 10.87
CA TRP A 248 -9.55 13.77 9.68
C TRP A 248 -9.84 12.30 9.32
N MET A 249 -10.62 11.59 10.13
CA MET A 249 -11.02 10.17 9.97
C MET A 249 -9.86 9.17 9.81
N LYS A 250 -8.63 9.57 10.12
CA LYS A 250 -7.46 8.69 10.13
C LYS A 250 -7.29 7.92 11.43
N SER A 251 -8.09 8.25 12.45
CA SER A 251 -8.06 7.57 13.73
C SER A 251 -8.47 6.11 13.61
N ILE A 252 -7.86 5.27 14.45
CA ILE A 252 -8.20 3.86 14.58
C ILE A 252 -9.27 3.61 15.66
N MET A 253 -9.64 4.68 16.39
CA MET A 253 -10.71 4.70 17.39
C MET A 253 -11.54 5.96 17.15
N ASP A 254 -12.86 5.85 17.16
CA ASP A 254 -13.74 6.99 16.94
C ASP A 254 -13.86 7.93 18.15
N VAL A 255 -14.66 8.99 18.01
CA VAL A 255 -14.87 10.00 19.05
C VAL A 255 -15.50 9.43 20.32
N ASP A 256 -16.32 8.39 20.22
CA ASP A 256 -16.95 7.70 21.35
C ASP A 256 -16.06 6.61 21.95
N ARG A 257 -14.82 6.51 21.49
CA ARG A 257 -13.82 5.51 21.88
C ARG A 257 -14.19 4.09 21.48
N VAL A 258 -15.02 3.94 20.43
CA VAL A 258 -15.30 2.65 19.82
C VAL A 258 -14.18 2.31 18.84
N PRO A 259 -13.53 1.16 18.98
CA PRO A 259 -12.43 0.77 18.11
C PRO A 259 -12.93 0.43 16.70
N LYS A 260 -12.24 0.96 15.68
CA LYS A 260 -12.36 0.53 14.29
C LYS A 260 -11.57 -0.78 14.08
N HIS A 261 -11.73 -1.46 12.93
CA HIS A 261 -10.96 -2.68 12.62
C HIS A 261 -9.45 -2.51 12.82
N ALA A 262 -8.91 -1.38 12.40
CA ALA A 262 -7.49 -1.07 12.50
C ALA A 262 -6.95 -1.04 13.94
N TRP A 263 -7.78 -0.73 14.95
CA TRP A 263 -7.35 -0.76 16.35
C TRP A 263 -6.97 -2.17 16.80
N PHE A 264 -7.76 -3.17 16.41
CA PHE A 264 -7.48 -4.56 16.76
C PHE A 264 -6.21 -5.05 16.06
N ALA A 265 -6.03 -4.70 14.78
CA ALA A 265 -4.84 -5.03 14.03
C ALA A 265 -3.58 -4.36 14.62
N TYR A 266 -3.68 -3.09 15.04
CA TYR A 266 -2.58 -2.36 15.66
C TYR A 266 -2.20 -2.95 17.02
N ARG A 267 -3.20 -3.21 17.88
CA ARG A 267 -2.99 -3.86 19.18
C ARG A 267 -2.30 -5.21 19.05
N ASP A 268 -2.76 -6.03 18.11
CA ASP A 268 -2.21 -7.36 17.87
C ASP A 268 -0.76 -7.27 17.35
N ALA A 269 -0.52 -6.43 16.33
CA ALA A 269 0.80 -6.21 15.76
C ALA A 269 1.80 -5.58 16.76
N LEU A 270 1.33 -4.91 17.82
CA LEU A 270 2.13 -4.33 18.91
C LEU A 270 2.26 -5.27 20.13
N THR A 271 1.81 -6.52 20.05
CA THR A 271 2.04 -7.48 21.14
C THR A 271 3.54 -7.51 21.46
N PRO A 272 3.95 -7.31 22.73
CA PRO A 272 5.36 -7.12 23.09
C PRO A 272 6.31 -8.22 22.61
N VAL A 273 5.83 -9.46 22.57
CA VAL A 273 6.55 -10.60 21.99
C VAL A 273 5.64 -11.24 20.96
N ALA A 274 5.85 -10.96 19.69
CA ALA A 274 4.96 -11.37 18.62
C ALA A 274 5.67 -12.26 17.58
N VAL A 275 4.93 -13.22 17.01
CA VAL A 275 5.29 -13.90 15.77
C VAL A 275 4.69 -13.14 14.59
N GLN A 276 5.41 -13.10 13.48
CA GLN A 276 4.97 -12.51 12.23
C GLN A 276 5.25 -13.47 11.06
N LEU A 277 4.34 -13.51 10.10
CA LEU A 277 4.51 -14.22 8.84
C LEU A 277 4.67 -13.19 7.71
N ARG A 278 5.64 -13.41 6.83
CA ARG A 278 5.85 -12.55 5.67
C ARG A 278 6.04 -13.37 4.40
N SER A 279 5.37 -12.97 3.34
CA SER A 279 5.65 -13.42 1.97
C SER A 279 5.52 -12.24 1.03
N ASP A 280 6.47 -12.10 0.09
CA ASP A 280 6.37 -11.12 -1.00
C ASP A 280 5.40 -11.58 -2.10
N ARG A 281 4.94 -12.84 -2.03
CA ARG A 281 3.99 -13.44 -2.96
C ARG A 281 2.74 -13.88 -2.20
N SER A 282 1.60 -13.30 -2.54
CA SER A 282 0.29 -13.67 -1.96
C SER A 282 -0.41 -14.78 -2.73
N ALA A 283 0.08 -15.12 -3.94
CA ALA A 283 -0.51 -16.15 -4.78
C ALA A 283 0.55 -16.91 -5.59
N GLY A 284 0.19 -18.12 -6.03
CA GLY A 284 1.00 -18.94 -6.91
C GLY A 284 0.18 -20.00 -7.64
N PHE A 285 0.78 -20.64 -8.64
CA PHE A 285 0.19 -21.80 -9.31
C PHE A 285 0.42 -23.10 -8.54
N SER A 286 -0.46 -24.07 -8.71
CA SER A 286 -0.27 -25.45 -8.25
C SER A 286 1.15 -25.93 -8.60
N GLY A 287 1.81 -26.61 -7.66
CA GLY A 287 3.17 -27.13 -7.81
C GLY A 287 4.29 -26.11 -7.62
N GLN A 288 4.02 -24.79 -7.61
CA GLN A 288 5.04 -23.79 -7.28
C GLN A 288 5.39 -23.83 -5.79
N THR A 289 6.63 -23.46 -5.46
CA THR A 289 7.06 -23.31 -4.07
C THR A 289 7.14 -21.82 -3.73
N LEU A 290 6.45 -21.44 -2.65
CA LEU A 290 6.47 -20.08 -2.11
C LEU A 290 7.19 -20.05 -0.74
N PRO A 291 8.13 -19.12 -0.54
CA PRO A 291 8.70 -18.89 0.78
C PRO A 291 7.71 -18.10 1.65
N VAL A 292 7.45 -18.58 2.85
CA VAL A 292 6.75 -17.84 3.90
C VAL A 292 7.72 -17.69 5.07
N GLU A 293 8.21 -16.50 5.27
CA GLU A 293 9.18 -16.20 6.32
C GLU A 293 8.54 -16.20 7.70
N LEU A 294 9.29 -16.72 8.65
CA LEU A 294 8.97 -16.74 10.06
C LEU A 294 9.83 -15.71 10.80
N TRP A 295 9.18 -14.78 11.50
CA TRP A 295 9.84 -13.73 12.26
C TRP A 295 9.28 -13.67 13.68
N THR A 296 10.10 -13.24 14.63
CA THR A 296 9.65 -12.73 15.92
C THR A 296 10.07 -11.28 16.08
N ALA A 297 9.23 -10.50 16.73
CA ALA A 297 9.55 -9.15 17.18
C ALA A 297 9.36 -9.09 18.69
N CYS A 298 10.32 -8.48 19.39
CA CYS A 298 10.31 -8.38 20.85
C CYS A 298 10.67 -6.97 21.29
N ASP A 299 9.87 -6.42 22.21
CA ASP A 299 10.09 -5.09 22.80
C ASP A 299 10.60 -5.20 24.25
N LEU A 300 10.85 -6.41 24.74
CA LEU A 300 11.29 -6.65 26.10
C LEU A 300 12.82 -6.67 26.21
N ALA A 301 13.35 -6.05 27.27
CA ALA A 301 14.76 -6.14 27.66
C ALA A 301 15.16 -7.54 28.15
N ALA A 302 14.19 -8.34 28.61
CA ALA A 302 14.39 -9.73 29.01
C ALA A 302 13.45 -10.63 28.19
N PRO A 303 13.86 -11.05 26.98
CA PRO A 303 13.02 -11.87 26.12
C PRO A 303 12.82 -13.28 26.68
N PRO A 304 11.69 -13.95 26.38
CA PRO A 304 11.48 -15.33 26.76
C PRO A 304 12.53 -16.25 26.13
N GLN A 305 12.98 -17.24 26.85
CA GLN A 305 13.99 -18.20 26.42
C GLN A 305 13.36 -19.56 26.11
N GLY A 306 14.04 -20.36 25.28
CA GLY A 306 13.58 -21.71 24.96
C GLY A 306 12.29 -21.76 24.12
N CYS A 307 11.99 -20.68 23.42
CA CYS A 307 10.81 -20.60 22.58
C CYS A 307 10.93 -21.43 21.28
N ARG A 308 9.78 -21.77 20.71
CA ARG A 308 9.66 -22.36 19.38
C ARG A 308 8.53 -21.69 18.61
N LEU A 309 8.60 -21.76 17.29
CA LEU A 309 7.53 -21.40 16.39
C LEU A 309 6.90 -22.68 15.85
N ASP A 310 5.66 -22.92 16.23
CA ASP A 310 4.85 -23.98 15.66
C ASP A 310 4.03 -23.40 14.51
N TYR A 311 4.04 -24.04 13.34
CA TYR A 311 3.27 -23.58 12.19
C TYR A 311 2.40 -24.69 11.60
N GLU A 312 1.31 -24.28 10.99
CA GLU A 312 0.34 -25.13 10.35
C GLU A 312 -0.13 -24.48 9.05
N VAL A 313 -0.30 -25.29 8.01
CA VAL A 313 -0.90 -24.87 6.73
C VAL A 313 -2.17 -25.65 6.52
N THR A 314 -3.27 -24.95 6.34
CA THR A 314 -4.58 -25.56 6.15
C THR A 314 -5.18 -25.22 4.79
N ARG A 315 -5.93 -26.21 4.24
CA ARG A 315 -6.80 -26.09 3.09
C ARG A 315 -8.25 -26.33 3.60
N GLY A 316 -9.00 -25.24 3.78
CA GLY A 316 -10.22 -25.31 4.57
C GLY A 316 -9.93 -25.81 5.98
N GLU A 317 -10.57 -26.90 6.40
CA GLU A 317 -10.35 -27.53 7.70
C GLU A 317 -9.24 -28.59 7.71
N THR A 318 -8.63 -28.89 6.56
CA THR A 318 -7.63 -29.96 6.42
C THR A 318 -6.22 -29.40 6.58
N ILE A 319 -5.45 -29.94 7.53
CA ILE A 319 -4.01 -29.65 7.67
C ILE A 319 -3.27 -30.36 6.54
N ILE A 320 -2.53 -29.59 5.72
CA ILE A 320 -1.73 -30.13 4.60
C ILE A 320 -0.23 -30.07 4.88
N ALA A 321 0.20 -29.21 5.80
CA ALA A 321 1.58 -29.18 6.28
C ALA A 321 1.62 -28.62 7.70
N HIS A 322 2.59 -29.04 8.48
CA HIS A 322 2.87 -28.50 9.81
C HIS A 322 4.34 -28.68 10.16
N GLY A 323 4.81 -27.93 11.13
CA GLY A 323 6.17 -28.09 11.62
C GLY A 323 6.45 -27.20 12.82
N SER A 324 7.66 -27.33 13.34
CA SER A 324 8.15 -26.56 14.48
C SER A 324 9.61 -26.19 14.27
N VAL A 325 9.98 -24.95 14.57
CA VAL A 325 11.36 -24.47 14.51
C VAL A 325 11.74 -23.80 15.84
N PRO A 326 12.97 -23.99 16.34
CA PRO A 326 13.44 -23.24 17.50
C PRO A 326 13.42 -21.74 17.23
N ALA A 327 12.97 -20.95 18.20
CA ALA A 327 12.90 -19.50 18.09
C ALA A 327 13.84 -18.82 19.07
N LEU A 328 14.87 -18.15 18.55
CA LEU A 328 15.73 -17.27 19.32
C LEU A 328 15.12 -15.86 19.32
N VAL A 329 14.37 -15.53 20.35
CA VAL A 329 13.80 -14.18 20.52
C VAL A 329 14.88 -13.24 21.04
N LYS A 330 15.23 -12.21 20.26
CA LYS A 330 16.23 -11.21 20.64
C LYS A 330 15.61 -10.11 21.49
N GLU A 331 16.41 -9.58 22.38
CA GLU A 331 16.11 -8.37 23.14
C GLU A 331 15.87 -7.18 22.20
N CYS A 332 14.78 -6.45 22.42
CA CYS A 332 14.46 -5.17 21.76
C CYS A 332 14.70 -5.15 20.24
N GLY A 333 14.15 -6.14 19.52
CA GLY A 333 14.31 -6.15 18.07
C GLY A 333 13.71 -7.37 17.34
N PRO A 334 13.87 -7.40 16.02
CA PRO A 334 13.42 -8.50 15.19
C PRO A 334 14.41 -9.69 15.19
N SER A 335 13.87 -10.88 14.99
CA SER A 335 14.65 -12.10 14.78
C SER A 335 14.04 -12.91 13.62
N PRO A 336 14.78 -13.14 12.53
CA PRO A 336 14.38 -14.07 11.49
C PRO A 336 14.64 -15.53 11.91
N HIS A 337 13.73 -16.43 11.53
CA HIS A 337 13.80 -17.87 11.83
C HIS A 337 13.74 -18.73 10.57
N GLY A 338 14.08 -18.15 9.41
CA GLY A 338 14.02 -18.81 8.11
C GLY A 338 12.65 -18.70 7.46
N ALA A 339 12.40 -19.57 6.49
CA ALA A 339 11.16 -19.60 5.74
C ALA A 339 10.63 -21.02 5.56
N ILE A 340 9.32 -21.16 5.67
CA ILE A 340 8.59 -22.35 5.25
C ILE A 340 8.64 -22.37 3.72
N GLN A 341 9.22 -23.41 3.13
CA GLN A 341 9.18 -23.61 1.68
C GLN A 341 7.90 -24.39 1.36
N LEU A 342 6.82 -23.66 1.09
CA LEU A 342 5.51 -24.25 0.87
C LEU A 342 5.31 -24.59 -0.60
N THR A 343 5.30 -25.87 -0.92
CA THR A 343 4.84 -26.34 -2.24
C THR A 343 3.32 -26.30 -2.27
N LEU A 344 2.78 -25.52 -3.21
CA LEU A 344 1.34 -25.32 -3.35
C LEU A 344 0.67 -26.59 -3.86
N PRO A 345 -0.45 -27.03 -3.26
CA PRO A 345 -1.14 -28.23 -3.67
C PRO A 345 -1.82 -28.06 -5.03
N ASP A 346 -2.16 -29.18 -5.66
CA ASP A 346 -2.99 -29.17 -6.86
C ASP A 346 -4.42 -28.72 -6.50
N VAL A 347 -4.94 -27.79 -7.29
CA VAL A 347 -6.30 -27.27 -7.18
C VAL A 347 -6.97 -27.31 -8.55
N ALA A 348 -8.29 -27.52 -8.56
CA ALA A 348 -9.06 -27.62 -9.81
C ALA A 348 -9.24 -26.25 -10.49
N ASP A 349 -9.32 -25.17 -9.71
CA ASP A 349 -9.49 -23.80 -10.18
C ASP A 349 -8.70 -22.83 -9.30
N ARG A 350 -9.28 -22.41 -8.19
CA ARG A 350 -8.73 -21.42 -7.25
C ARG A 350 -9.11 -21.82 -5.83
N GLU A 351 -8.13 -21.80 -4.92
CA GLU A 351 -8.38 -22.05 -3.50
C GLU A 351 -7.48 -21.18 -2.61
N ASN A 352 -7.92 -20.97 -1.38
CA ASN A 352 -7.13 -20.28 -0.37
C ASN A 352 -6.53 -21.29 0.60
N LEU A 353 -5.26 -21.06 0.93
CA LEU A 353 -4.56 -21.71 2.03
C LEU A 353 -4.37 -20.72 3.15
N THR A 354 -4.52 -21.19 4.39
CA THR A 354 -4.13 -20.41 5.57
C THR A 354 -2.83 -20.98 6.13
N VAL A 355 -1.82 -20.12 6.24
CA VAL A 355 -0.59 -20.41 6.97
C VAL A 355 -0.73 -19.75 8.34
N ALA A 356 -0.77 -20.53 9.40
CA ALA A 356 -0.83 -20.04 10.77
C ALA A 356 0.49 -20.33 11.48
N ALA A 357 0.90 -19.45 12.39
CA ALA A 357 2.06 -19.67 13.23
C ALA A 357 1.78 -19.22 14.67
N SER A 358 2.33 -19.96 15.63
CA SER A 358 2.24 -19.67 17.06
C SER A 358 3.65 -19.62 17.66
N LEU A 359 3.92 -18.58 18.42
CA LEU A 359 5.11 -18.51 19.26
C LEU A 359 4.78 -19.15 20.62
N VAL A 360 5.50 -20.18 20.97
CA VAL A 360 5.27 -21.00 22.17
C VAL A 360 6.50 -20.94 23.07
N ASP A 361 6.30 -20.73 24.38
CA ASP A 361 7.38 -20.71 25.37
C ASP A 361 7.88 -22.10 25.75
N SER A 362 8.86 -22.15 26.66
CA SER A 362 9.44 -23.42 27.17
C SER A 362 8.42 -24.29 27.89
N ASP A 363 7.37 -23.71 28.45
CA ASP A 363 6.33 -24.41 29.22
C ASP A 363 5.16 -24.88 28.35
N GLY A 364 5.18 -24.51 27.07
CA GLY A 364 4.17 -24.90 26.10
C GLY A 364 3.00 -23.90 25.99
N HIS A 365 3.09 -22.72 26.60
CA HIS A 365 2.06 -21.69 26.47
C HIS A 365 2.25 -20.87 25.20
N ALA A 366 1.16 -20.63 24.48
CA ALA A 366 1.18 -19.74 23.33
C ALA A 366 1.30 -18.27 23.79
N LEU A 367 2.37 -17.60 23.38
CA LEU A 367 2.61 -16.18 23.65
C LEU A 367 1.92 -15.29 22.64
N HIS A 368 1.90 -15.70 21.38
CA HIS A 368 1.26 -14.97 20.28
C HIS A 368 0.98 -15.92 19.12
N HIS A 369 -0.02 -15.61 18.31
CA HIS A 369 -0.31 -16.31 17.06
C HIS A 369 -0.61 -15.31 15.93
N THR A 370 -0.39 -15.74 14.69
CA THR A 370 -0.72 -14.96 13.48
C THR A 370 -1.09 -15.89 12.35
N SER A 371 -1.70 -15.35 11.30
CA SER A 371 -1.98 -16.09 10.09
C SER A 371 -1.81 -15.25 8.83
N LEU A 372 -1.51 -15.92 7.72
CA LEU A 372 -1.39 -15.37 6.38
C LEU A 372 -2.19 -16.22 5.40
N THR A 373 -2.94 -15.59 4.51
CA THR A 373 -3.66 -16.28 3.44
C THR A 373 -2.85 -16.24 2.15
N LEU A 374 -2.70 -17.40 1.51
CA LEU A 374 -2.14 -17.56 0.16
C LEU A 374 -3.21 -18.09 -0.77
N THR A 375 -3.26 -17.56 -1.99
CA THR A 375 -4.20 -18.06 -3.02
C THR A 375 -3.47 -18.97 -4.00
N VAL A 376 -3.98 -20.17 -4.20
CA VAL A 376 -3.48 -21.14 -5.17
C VAL A 376 -4.38 -21.12 -6.39
N PHE A 377 -3.79 -21.06 -7.56
CA PHE A 377 -4.47 -21.17 -8.85
C PHE A 377 -4.09 -22.47 -9.54
N SER A 378 -5.04 -23.04 -10.25
CA SER A 378 -4.75 -24.18 -11.13
C SER A 378 -3.67 -23.82 -12.13
N ALA A 379 -2.75 -24.75 -12.35
CA ALA A 379 -1.78 -24.68 -13.44
C ALA A 379 -2.39 -25.09 -14.81
N ALA A 380 -3.71 -25.17 -14.88
CA ALA A 380 -4.41 -25.67 -16.06
C ALA A 380 -4.08 -24.88 -17.33
N ASP A 381 -3.79 -25.65 -18.36
CA ASP A 381 -3.51 -25.22 -19.70
C ASP A 381 -4.75 -24.58 -20.34
N GLU A 382 -4.82 -23.28 -20.37
CA GLU A 382 -5.76 -22.59 -21.23
C GLU A 382 -5.13 -22.57 -22.62
N SER A 383 -5.65 -23.37 -23.56
CA SER A 383 -5.23 -23.38 -24.95
C SER A 383 -5.16 -21.95 -25.49
N GLY A 384 -3.97 -21.47 -25.75
CA GLY A 384 -3.73 -20.07 -26.08
C GLY A 384 -3.58 -19.83 -27.56
N VAL A 385 -3.89 -18.61 -27.98
CA VAL A 385 -3.59 -18.08 -29.30
C VAL A 385 -2.11 -17.69 -29.34
N SER A 386 -1.40 -18.08 -30.38
CA SER A 386 -0.03 -17.62 -30.64
C SER A 386 -0.09 -16.26 -31.35
N PRO A 387 0.12 -15.12 -30.70
CA PRO A 387 -0.01 -13.82 -31.34
C PRO A 387 1.15 -13.52 -32.28
N ALA A 388 0.87 -12.80 -33.36
CA ALA A 388 1.89 -12.20 -34.20
C ALA A 388 2.57 -11.04 -33.47
N LEU A 389 3.88 -10.90 -33.62
CA LEU A 389 4.63 -9.78 -33.07
C LEU A 389 4.71 -8.60 -34.05
N ALA A 390 4.40 -7.40 -33.62
CA ALA A 390 4.76 -6.18 -34.32
C ALA A 390 6.25 -5.87 -34.04
N GLY A 391 7.10 -6.15 -35.03
CA GLY A 391 8.55 -5.94 -34.89
C GLY A 391 9.28 -7.08 -34.11
N ASN A 392 10.60 -6.97 -34.08
CA ASN A 392 11.45 -7.95 -33.38
C ASN A 392 11.86 -7.37 -32.01
N ASN A 393 11.19 -7.83 -30.97
CA ASN A 393 11.47 -7.43 -29.59
C ASN A 393 11.73 -8.67 -28.71
N PRO A 394 12.99 -8.89 -28.25
CA PRO A 394 13.33 -10.04 -27.40
C PRO A 394 12.50 -10.11 -26.11
N ARG A 395 12.13 -8.96 -25.55
CA ARG A 395 11.30 -8.89 -24.33
C ARG A 395 9.85 -9.36 -24.59
N ALA A 396 9.33 -9.08 -25.80
CA ALA A 396 8.02 -9.60 -26.20
C ALA A 396 8.04 -11.12 -26.37
N LEU A 397 9.12 -11.66 -26.93
CA LEU A 397 9.29 -13.11 -27.05
C LEU A 397 9.35 -13.79 -25.68
N SER A 398 10.19 -13.27 -24.77
CA SER A 398 10.29 -13.78 -23.40
C SER A 398 8.95 -13.70 -22.64
N PHE A 399 8.17 -12.64 -22.87
CA PHE A 399 6.82 -12.52 -22.31
C PHE A 399 5.88 -13.63 -22.81
N LEU A 400 5.86 -13.88 -24.14
CA LEU A 400 5.04 -14.95 -24.73
C LEU A 400 5.49 -16.36 -24.28
N GLU A 401 6.79 -16.58 -24.17
CA GLU A 401 7.34 -17.81 -23.59
C GLU A 401 6.88 -18.02 -22.15
N SER A 402 6.83 -16.92 -21.36
CA SER A 402 6.38 -16.96 -19.97
C SER A 402 4.86 -17.20 -19.81
N LEU A 403 4.11 -17.08 -20.91
CA LEU A 403 2.69 -17.40 -21.00
C LEU A 403 2.41 -18.75 -21.65
N ASP A 404 3.47 -19.54 -21.96
CA ASP A 404 3.38 -20.78 -22.74
C ASP A 404 2.75 -20.56 -24.13
N LEU A 405 2.95 -19.37 -24.70
CA LEU A 405 2.47 -18.98 -26.03
C LEU A 405 3.67 -18.81 -26.97
N GLY A 406 3.67 -19.55 -28.07
CA GLY A 406 4.64 -19.31 -29.14
C GLY A 406 4.41 -17.96 -29.81
N GLY A 407 5.50 -17.26 -30.17
CA GLY A 407 5.42 -16.04 -30.99
C GLY A 407 5.56 -16.39 -32.47
N SER A 408 4.74 -15.83 -33.34
CA SER A 408 4.84 -15.96 -34.79
C SER A 408 5.11 -14.61 -35.46
N THR A 409 5.88 -14.61 -36.52
CA THR A 409 6.02 -13.44 -37.42
C THR A 409 5.04 -13.52 -38.61
N GLY A 410 4.12 -14.50 -38.59
CA GLY A 410 3.15 -14.73 -39.66
C GLY A 410 2.15 -13.60 -39.82
N LYS A 411 1.59 -13.46 -41.03
CA LYS A 411 0.65 -12.39 -41.34
C LYS A 411 -0.82 -12.73 -41.09
N ASP A 412 -1.11 -13.98 -40.79
CA ASP A 412 -2.48 -14.53 -40.72
C ASP A 412 -2.99 -14.75 -39.29
N GLU A 413 -2.27 -14.23 -38.29
CA GLU A 413 -2.66 -14.38 -36.90
C GLU A 413 -3.75 -13.36 -36.54
N ASP A 414 -4.77 -13.81 -35.79
CA ASP A 414 -5.91 -13.00 -35.35
C ASP A 414 -5.58 -12.01 -34.20
N VAL A 415 -4.38 -12.16 -33.61
CA VAL A 415 -3.91 -11.30 -32.52
C VAL A 415 -2.54 -10.74 -32.84
N ILE A 416 -2.34 -9.45 -32.61
CA ILE A 416 -1.08 -8.73 -32.84
C ILE A 416 -0.62 -8.13 -31.51
N LEU A 417 0.55 -8.59 -31.02
CA LEU A 417 1.16 -8.04 -29.82
C LEU A 417 2.13 -6.91 -30.18
N ILE A 418 1.95 -5.75 -29.55
CA ILE A 418 2.72 -4.53 -29.75
C ILE A 418 3.32 -4.12 -28.40
N THR A 419 4.63 -4.22 -28.28
CA THR A 419 5.36 -3.83 -27.05
C THR A 419 6.13 -2.52 -27.18
N ASP A 420 6.18 -1.96 -28.40
CA ASP A 420 6.81 -0.68 -28.69
C ASP A 420 5.97 0.07 -29.75
N VAL A 421 5.57 1.28 -29.45
CA VAL A 421 4.76 2.10 -30.35
C VAL A 421 5.47 2.39 -31.69
N SER A 422 6.80 2.42 -31.70
CA SER A 422 7.57 2.62 -32.94
C SER A 422 7.37 1.47 -33.94
N HIS A 423 7.21 0.24 -33.47
CA HIS A 423 6.91 -0.91 -34.32
C HIS A 423 5.52 -0.82 -34.93
N TYR A 424 4.53 -0.32 -34.15
CA TYR A 424 3.22 -0.02 -34.69
C TYR A 424 3.29 1.06 -35.79
N LEU A 425 3.96 2.18 -35.51
CA LEU A 425 4.09 3.27 -36.46
C LEU A 425 4.76 2.85 -37.76
N ALA A 426 5.76 1.98 -37.68
CA ALA A 426 6.45 1.43 -38.85
C ALA A 426 5.57 0.51 -39.73
N ALA A 427 4.55 -0.13 -39.15
CA ALA A 427 3.64 -1.05 -39.83
C ALA A 427 2.16 -0.62 -39.75
N LYS A 428 1.91 0.69 -39.50
CA LYS A 428 0.59 1.22 -39.16
C LYS A 428 -0.50 0.83 -40.13
N GLU A 429 -0.30 1.06 -41.42
CA GLU A 429 -1.30 0.78 -42.45
C GLU A 429 -1.71 -0.71 -42.51
N GLU A 430 -0.75 -1.60 -42.34
CA GLU A 430 -0.98 -3.03 -42.33
C GLU A 430 -1.72 -3.48 -41.07
N ILE A 431 -1.29 -3.01 -39.88
CA ILE A 431 -1.91 -3.35 -38.61
C ILE A 431 -3.34 -2.79 -38.56
N ASP A 432 -3.55 -1.52 -38.94
CA ASP A 432 -4.87 -0.88 -39.00
C ASP A 432 -5.82 -1.66 -39.93
N ARG A 433 -5.31 -2.11 -41.10
CA ARG A 433 -6.07 -2.93 -42.04
C ARG A 433 -6.48 -4.26 -41.41
N ARG A 434 -5.57 -4.94 -40.71
CA ARG A 434 -5.84 -6.22 -40.05
C ARG A 434 -6.88 -6.07 -38.95
N VAL A 435 -6.78 -5.01 -38.13
CA VAL A 435 -7.77 -4.73 -37.08
C VAL A 435 -9.14 -4.48 -37.70
N ARG A 436 -9.24 -3.64 -38.73
CA ARG A 436 -10.53 -3.43 -39.42
C ARG A 436 -11.14 -4.72 -39.97
N ASN A 437 -10.31 -5.71 -40.31
CA ASN A 437 -10.72 -7.01 -40.82
C ASN A 437 -10.95 -8.09 -39.74
N GLY A 438 -10.83 -7.75 -38.43
CA GLY A 438 -11.20 -8.66 -37.36
C GLY A 438 -10.07 -9.02 -36.38
N ALA A 439 -8.82 -8.57 -36.58
CA ALA A 439 -7.76 -8.82 -35.65
C ALA A 439 -7.90 -8.03 -34.33
N ALA A 440 -7.35 -8.57 -33.24
CA ALA A 440 -7.12 -7.87 -32.00
C ALA A 440 -5.67 -7.37 -31.95
N ALA A 441 -5.45 -6.07 -31.81
CA ALA A 441 -4.12 -5.49 -31.61
C ALA A 441 -3.95 -5.02 -30.15
N VAL A 442 -2.91 -5.50 -29.48
CA VAL A 442 -2.71 -5.34 -28.05
C VAL A 442 -1.40 -4.62 -27.77
N PHE A 443 -1.50 -3.42 -27.19
CA PHE A 443 -0.36 -2.68 -26.64
C PHE A 443 -0.18 -3.04 -25.17
N LEU A 444 1.00 -3.54 -24.79
CA LEU A 444 1.32 -3.81 -23.37
C LEU A 444 1.80 -2.57 -22.62
N SER A 445 2.13 -1.50 -23.31
CA SER A 445 2.45 -0.19 -22.75
C SER A 445 2.46 0.85 -23.87
N LEU A 446 2.04 2.06 -23.53
CA LEU A 446 2.27 3.25 -24.32
C LEU A 446 3.03 4.28 -23.49
N PRO A 447 4.00 4.99 -24.06
CA PRO A 447 4.68 6.07 -23.34
C PRO A 447 3.71 7.24 -23.06
N GLU A 448 4.07 8.09 -22.10
CA GLU A 448 3.31 9.31 -21.84
C GLU A 448 3.21 10.18 -23.10
N GLY A 449 2.03 10.76 -23.31
CA GLY A 449 1.73 11.61 -24.46
C GLY A 449 0.40 11.27 -25.12
N SER A 450 0.15 11.91 -26.27
CA SER A 450 -1.03 11.63 -27.10
C SER A 450 -0.65 10.74 -28.28
N HIS A 451 -1.42 9.69 -28.47
CA HIS A 451 -1.20 8.69 -29.52
C HIS A 451 -2.42 8.59 -30.42
N THR A 452 -2.18 8.40 -31.73
CA THR A 452 -3.23 8.05 -32.67
C THR A 452 -3.12 6.56 -33.00
N ILE A 453 -4.12 5.79 -32.57
CA ILE A 453 -4.23 4.35 -32.77
C ILE A 453 -5.45 4.09 -33.65
N GLY A 454 -5.24 3.45 -34.81
CA GLY A 454 -6.28 3.35 -35.81
C GLY A 454 -6.77 4.75 -36.22
N ASP A 455 -8.06 4.99 -36.08
CA ASP A 455 -8.73 6.26 -36.36
C ASP A 455 -9.04 7.11 -35.10
N SER A 456 -8.50 6.74 -33.94
CA SER A 456 -8.81 7.36 -32.63
C SER A 456 -7.58 7.88 -31.92
N SER A 457 -7.82 8.86 -31.04
CA SER A 457 -6.81 9.37 -30.13
C SER A 457 -6.95 8.74 -28.74
N ILE A 458 -5.81 8.51 -28.09
CA ILE A 458 -5.71 8.12 -26.69
C ILE A 458 -4.57 8.90 -26.03
N ALA A 459 -4.82 9.46 -24.87
CA ALA A 459 -3.82 10.13 -24.07
C ALA A 459 -3.32 9.20 -22.95
N VAL A 460 -2.02 9.23 -22.70
CA VAL A 460 -1.35 8.54 -21.59
C VAL A 460 -0.68 9.59 -20.73
N HIS A 461 -0.95 9.58 -19.45
CA HIS A 461 -0.32 10.51 -18.51
C HIS A 461 -0.03 9.85 -17.17
N ALA A 462 0.94 10.43 -16.45
CA ALA A 462 1.29 9.93 -15.13
C ALA A 462 0.06 9.90 -14.23
N ALA A 463 -0.17 8.78 -13.60
CA ALA A 463 -1.20 8.65 -12.60
C ALA A 463 -0.86 9.55 -11.40
N GLY A 464 -1.78 10.42 -10.97
CA GLY A 464 -1.55 11.34 -9.87
C GLY A 464 -1.22 10.60 -8.56
N MET A 465 -0.47 11.23 -7.67
CA MET A 465 -0.10 10.74 -6.33
C MET A 465 0.77 9.47 -6.28
N GLY A 466 1.58 9.21 -7.29
CA GLY A 466 2.68 8.24 -7.16
C GLY A 466 2.35 6.78 -7.43
N SER A 467 3.10 5.91 -6.82
CA SER A 467 3.10 4.47 -7.07
C SER A 467 1.79 3.79 -6.68
N ARG A 468 1.37 2.79 -7.47
CA ARG A 468 0.10 2.10 -7.33
C ARG A 468 0.28 0.60 -7.25
N HIS A 469 -0.17 0.03 -6.16
CA HIS A 469 -0.14 -1.41 -5.91
C HIS A 469 -1.46 -2.12 -6.24
N PHE A 470 -2.45 -1.39 -6.75
CA PHE A 470 -3.80 -1.91 -6.98
C PHE A 470 -4.44 -1.29 -8.23
N VAL A 471 -5.19 -2.11 -8.97
CA VAL A 471 -6.18 -1.66 -9.96
C VAL A 471 -7.49 -2.40 -9.76
N SER A 472 -8.60 -1.81 -10.20
CA SER A 472 -9.92 -2.40 -10.05
C SER A 472 -10.33 -3.19 -11.29
N CYS A 473 -10.81 -4.41 -11.09
CA CYS A 473 -11.48 -5.21 -12.12
C CYS A 473 -12.99 -4.90 -12.23
N ALA A 474 -13.54 -4.00 -11.42
CA ALA A 474 -14.97 -3.66 -11.39
C ALA A 474 -15.38 -2.73 -12.54
N SER A 475 -14.97 -3.04 -13.77
CA SER A 475 -15.31 -2.29 -14.98
C SER A 475 -16.57 -2.81 -15.68
N GLY A 476 -17.00 -4.04 -15.39
CA GLY A 476 -18.02 -4.75 -16.14
C GLY A 476 -17.57 -5.24 -17.52
N HIS A 477 -16.27 -5.19 -17.80
CA HIS A 477 -15.73 -5.66 -19.08
C HIS A 477 -15.51 -7.17 -19.06
N PRO A 478 -15.88 -7.94 -20.11
CA PRO A 478 -15.77 -9.41 -20.12
C PRO A 478 -14.37 -9.95 -19.86
N LEU A 479 -13.31 -9.25 -20.26
CA LEU A 479 -11.93 -9.65 -19.98
C LEU A 479 -11.56 -9.54 -18.49
N ALA A 480 -12.35 -8.83 -17.68
CA ALA A 480 -12.17 -8.70 -16.24
C ALA A 480 -13.10 -9.63 -15.42
N ASP A 481 -14.01 -10.36 -16.06
CA ASP A 481 -14.97 -11.23 -15.38
C ASP A 481 -14.29 -12.35 -14.59
N GLY A 482 -14.83 -12.66 -13.41
CA GLY A 482 -14.35 -13.72 -12.52
C GLY A 482 -13.07 -13.38 -11.74
N PHE A 483 -12.46 -12.24 -11.95
CA PHE A 483 -11.45 -11.72 -11.03
C PHE A 483 -12.10 -11.09 -9.81
N LEU A 484 -11.41 -11.19 -8.67
CA LEU A 484 -11.84 -10.61 -7.41
C LEU A 484 -11.11 -9.29 -7.13
N PRO A 485 -11.68 -8.38 -6.32
CA PRO A 485 -11.05 -7.09 -6.04
C PRO A 485 -9.61 -7.16 -5.52
N GLN A 486 -9.26 -8.21 -4.77
CA GLN A 486 -7.90 -8.39 -4.23
C GLN A 486 -6.90 -8.96 -5.23
N ASP A 487 -7.31 -9.43 -6.39
CA ASP A 487 -6.45 -10.13 -7.34
C ASP A 487 -5.41 -9.22 -8.00
N PHE A 488 -5.78 -7.97 -8.25
CA PHE A 488 -4.91 -6.94 -8.84
C PHE A 488 -4.26 -6.09 -7.76
N LYS A 489 -3.76 -6.72 -6.70
CA LYS A 489 -3.19 -6.02 -5.57
C LYS A 489 -1.87 -6.65 -5.15
N PHE A 490 -0.85 -5.82 -4.97
CA PHE A 490 0.39 -6.19 -4.31
C PHE A 490 1.14 -7.33 -5.02
N TRP A 491 1.38 -7.18 -6.32
CA TRP A 491 2.06 -8.19 -7.12
C TRP A 491 3.57 -8.18 -6.92
N PHE A 492 4.13 -9.37 -6.84
CA PHE A 492 5.58 -9.58 -6.83
C PHE A 492 6.22 -9.16 -8.17
N ASP A 493 7.37 -8.50 -8.08
CA ASP A 493 8.19 -8.11 -9.23
C ASP A 493 9.52 -8.85 -9.17
N GLU A 494 9.79 -9.67 -10.18
CA GLU A 494 11.02 -10.47 -10.27
C GLU A 494 12.29 -9.61 -10.31
N ARG A 495 12.22 -8.39 -10.79
CA ARG A 495 13.37 -7.48 -10.90
C ARG A 495 13.77 -6.91 -9.54
N SER A 496 12.81 -6.54 -8.73
CA SER A 496 13.05 -5.98 -7.40
C SER A 496 13.14 -7.04 -6.30
N GLY A 497 12.59 -8.23 -6.54
CA GLY A 497 12.52 -9.31 -5.57
C GLY A 497 11.48 -9.12 -4.46
N HIS A 498 10.58 -8.15 -4.63
CA HIS A 498 9.48 -7.87 -3.70
C HIS A 498 8.25 -7.36 -4.45
N ALA A 499 7.13 -7.17 -3.74
CA ALA A 499 5.97 -6.52 -4.34
C ALA A 499 6.29 -5.07 -4.71
N SER A 500 5.91 -4.66 -5.92
CA SER A 500 6.13 -3.30 -6.40
C SER A 500 4.89 -2.76 -7.12
N PRO A 501 4.77 -1.43 -7.34
CA PRO A 501 3.64 -0.84 -8.03
C PRO A 501 3.37 -1.47 -9.38
N ILE A 502 2.10 -1.72 -9.69
CA ILE A 502 1.68 -2.35 -10.94
C ILE A 502 1.19 -1.35 -11.99
N LEU A 503 1.04 -0.08 -11.62
CA LEU A 503 0.54 0.97 -12.49
C LEU A 503 1.26 2.30 -12.22
N HIS A 504 1.76 2.94 -13.28
CA HIS A 504 2.40 4.26 -13.19
C HIS A 504 1.67 5.32 -14.02
N THR A 505 1.05 4.92 -15.11
CA THR A 505 0.33 5.79 -16.03
C THR A 505 -1.10 5.31 -16.24
N VAL A 506 -1.97 6.20 -16.63
CA VAL A 506 -3.39 5.95 -16.91
C VAL A 506 -3.77 6.45 -18.31
N LEU A 507 -4.89 5.95 -18.78
CA LEU A 507 -5.42 6.21 -20.13
C LEU A 507 -6.63 7.12 -20.07
N ASP A 508 -6.73 8.02 -21.04
CA ASP A 508 -7.89 8.84 -21.31
C ASP A 508 -8.14 8.91 -22.82
N GLY A 509 -9.36 8.64 -23.26
CA GLY A 509 -9.69 8.63 -24.69
C GLY A 509 -11.17 8.43 -24.95
N GLU A 510 -11.74 9.24 -25.83
CA GLU A 510 -13.13 9.09 -26.22
C GLU A 510 -13.35 7.80 -27.02
N GLY A 511 -14.39 7.06 -26.67
CA GLY A 511 -14.74 5.80 -27.33
C GLY A 511 -13.92 4.59 -26.89
N TRP A 512 -13.06 4.74 -25.88
CA TRP A 512 -12.34 3.64 -25.23
C TRP A 512 -13.11 3.14 -24.03
N THR A 513 -13.38 1.84 -23.98
CA THR A 513 -14.07 1.18 -22.87
C THR A 513 -13.04 0.64 -21.88
N PRO A 514 -13.08 1.03 -20.61
CA PRO A 514 -12.15 0.48 -19.61
C PRO A 514 -12.27 -1.02 -19.43
N ILE A 515 -11.15 -1.75 -19.48
CA ILE A 515 -11.02 -3.15 -19.08
C ILE A 515 -10.70 -3.21 -17.58
N LEU A 516 -9.74 -2.39 -17.15
CA LEU A 516 -9.38 -2.23 -15.75
C LEU A 516 -9.42 -0.73 -15.39
N LEU A 517 -9.83 -0.45 -14.17
CA LEU A 517 -9.96 0.90 -13.64
C LEU A 517 -8.88 1.21 -12.61
N SER A 518 -8.52 2.46 -12.52
CA SER A 518 -7.75 3.05 -11.43
C SER A 518 -8.27 4.47 -11.16
N GLY A 519 -7.54 5.25 -10.40
CA GLY A 519 -7.86 6.66 -10.19
C GLY A 519 -6.79 7.57 -10.77
N ASP A 520 -7.22 8.77 -11.12
CA ASP A 520 -6.32 9.86 -11.46
C ASP A 520 -6.74 11.14 -10.75
N GLY A 521 -5.80 12.03 -10.51
CA GLY A 521 -6.04 13.30 -9.85
C GLY A 521 -4.82 13.83 -9.11
N GLY A 522 -5.02 14.90 -8.37
CA GLY A 522 -3.97 15.53 -7.57
C GLY A 522 -4.52 16.61 -6.65
N TRP A 523 -3.66 17.24 -5.87
CA TRP A 523 -4.05 18.31 -4.96
C TRP A 523 -4.65 19.53 -5.70
N SER A 524 -4.26 19.74 -6.97
CA SER A 524 -4.66 20.87 -7.79
C SER A 524 -5.67 20.52 -8.89
N ARG A 525 -6.09 19.26 -9.02
CA ARG A 525 -7.05 18.79 -10.00
C ARG A 525 -8.02 17.76 -9.41
N PRO A 526 -9.24 17.64 -9.96
CA PRO A 526 -10.21 16.68 -9.47
C PRO A 526 -9.68 15.24 -9.48
N TRP A 527 -10.18 14.44 -8.57
CA TRP A 527 -9.97 13.01 -8.51
C TRP A 527 -11.15 12.29 -9.14
N GLY A 528 -10.87 11.23 -9.90
CA GLY A 528 -11.89 10.41 -10.51
C GLY A 528 -11.34 9.08 -11.02
N PRO A 529 -12.22 8.21 -11.56
CA PRO A 529 -11.79 6.99 -12.20
C PRO A 529 -10.99 7.29 -13.48
N ALA A 530 -10.00 6.43 -13.73
CA ALA A 530 -9.20 6.44 -14.96
C ALA A 530 -9.04 5.02 -15.47
N ALA A 531 -8.77 4.82 -16.74
CA ALA A 531 -8.51 3.50 -17.28
C ALA A 531 -7.04 3.08 -17.07
N ALA A 532 -6.83 1.90 -16.49
CA ALA A 532 -5.53 1.23 -16.43
C ALA A 532 -5.30 0.30 -17.64
N ALA A 533 -6.38 -0.24 -18.19
CA ALA A 533 -6.41 -0.92 -19.48
C ALA A 533 -7.74 -0.61 -20.14
N ALA A 534 -7.75 -0.50 -21.47
CA ALA A 534 -8.95 -0.14 -22.24
C ALA A 534 -9.01 -0.87 -23.59
N GLU A 535 -10.23 -1.06 -24.08
CA GLU A 535 -10.53 -1.64 -25.39
C GLU A 535 -11.33 -0.66 -26.24
N ARG A 536 -11.09 -0.69 -27.56
CA ARG A 536 -11.87 0.03 -28.55
C ARG A 536 -12.13 -0.83 -29.77
N LYS A 537 -13.37 -0.85 -30.24
CA LYS A 537 -13.76 -1.52 -31.49
C LYS A 537 -13.43 -0.65 -32.69
N GLU A 538 -12.87 -1.25 -33.75
CA GLU A 538 -12.67 -0.63 -35.05
C GLU A 538 -12.92 -1.66 -36.18
N GLY A 539 -13.93 -1.42 -36.99
CA GLY A 539 -14.37 -2.39 -38.00
C GLY A 539 -14.87 -3.69 -37.36
N LEU A 540 -14.28 -4.82 -37.73
CA LEU A 540 -14.59 -6.14 -37.15
C LEU A 540 -13.67 -6.52 -35.98
N GLY A 541 -12.59 -5.78 -35.75
CA GLY A 541 -11.60 -6.07 -34.74
C GLY A 541 -11.59 -5.09 -33.57
N VAL A 542 -10.53 -5.18 -32.78
CA VAL A 542 -10.38 -4.42 -31.54
C VAL A 542 -8.95 -3.93 -31.31
N TRP A 543 -8.83 -2.77 -30.74
CA TRP A 543 -7.62 -2.25 -30.13
C TRP A 543 -7.68 -2.44 -28.62
N ARG A 544 -6.61 -2.93 -28.02
CA ARG A 544 -6.44 -3.02 -26.56
C ARG A 544 -5.16 -2.31 -26.12
N VAL A 545 -5.26 -1.50 -25.09
CA VAL A 545 -4.11 -0.82 -24.49
C VAL A 545 -4.10 -1.16 -23.01
N CYS A 546 -2.96 -1.64 -22.50
CA CYS A 546 -2.76 -1.99 -21.10
C CYS A 546 -1.57 -1.20 -20.55
N GLN A 547 -1.78 -0.47 -19.45
CA GLN A 547 -0.71 0.21 -18.72
C GLN A 547 -0.32 -0.51 -17.43
N VAL A 548 -1.01 -1.61 -17.10
CA VAL A 548 -0.60 -2.47 -15.99
C VAL A 548 0.69 -3.18 -16.36
N ASP A 549 1.69 -3.11 -15.51
CA ASP A 549 2.99 -3.74 -15.72
C ASP A 549 2.87 -5.27 -15.65
N LEU A 550 2.73 -5.90 -16.81
CA LEU A 550 2.61 -7.35 -16.99
C LEU A 550 3.95 -8.03 -17.29
N LEU A 551 4.85 -7.31 -17.94
CA LEU A 551 6.17 -7.82 -18.32
C LEU A 551 6.91 -8.29 -17.10
N ASP A 552 7.69 -9.19 -16.93
CA ASP A 552 8.43 -9.62 -15.71
C ASP A 552 7.56 -10.01 -14.50
N ARG A 553 6.21 -10.15 -14.67
CA ARG A 553 5.29 -10.51 -13.56
C ARG A 553 4.45 -11.77 -13.83
N VAL A 554 4.25 -12.13 -15.09
CA VAL A 554 3.32 -13.21 -15.46
C VAL A 554 3.74 -14.60 -14.99
N ARG A 555 5.03 -14.83 -14.75
CA ARG A 555 5.51 -16.13 -14.24
C ARG A 555 5.20 -16.33 -12.76
N THR A 556 5.18 -15.27 -12.00
CA THR A 556 5.12 -15.31 -10.54
C THR A 556 3.79 -14.88 -9.97
N ASN A 557 2.94 -14.19 -10.75
CA ASN A 557 1.62 -13.76 -10.34
C ASN A 557 0.56 -14.39 -11.23
N PRO A 558 -0.19 -15.39 -10.75
CA PRO A 558 -1.22 -16.09 -11.54
C PRO A 558 -2.24 -15.16 -12.18
N VAL A 559 -2.67 -14.12 -11.47
CA VAL A 559 -3.63 -13.14 -12.00
C VAL A 559 -3.04 -12.33 -13.16
N ALA A 560 -1.76 -11.92 -13.07
CA ALA A 560 -1.07 -11.28 -14.18
C ALA A 560 -1.00 -12.19 -15.41
N HIS A 561 -0.71 -13.47 -15.20
CA HIS A 561 -0.69 -14.50 -16.25
C HIS A 561 -2.06 -14.66 -16.92
N LEU A 562 -3.10 -14.94 -16.13
CA LEU A 562 -4.46 -15.13 -16.63
C LEU A 562 -5.00 -13.89 -17.34
N PHE A 563 -4.76 -12.71 -16.79
CA PHE A 563 -5.18 -11.46 -17.41
C PHE A 563 -4.44 -11.17 -18.71
N ALA A 564 -3.13 -11.41 -18.75
CA ALA A 564 -2.34 -11.28 -19.99
C ALA A 564 -2.85 -12.21 -21.09
N ARG A 565 -3.16 -13.48 -20.78
CA ARG A 565 -3.75 -14.40 -21.75
C ARG A 565 -5.11 -13.91 -22.26
N ARG A 566 -5.96 -13.36 -21.39
CA ARG A 566 -7.25 -12.79 -21.81
C ARG A 566 -7.10 -11.55 -22.70
N LEU A 567 -6.12 -10.70 -22.43
CA LEU A 567 -5.80 -9.57 -23.32
C LEU A 567 -5.43 -10.04 -24.74
N LEU A 568 -4.84 -11.21 -24.85
CA LEU A 568 -4.39 -11.82 -26.13
C LEU A 568 -5.47 -12.70 -26.79
N LEU A 569 -6.74 -12.65 -26.36
CA LEU A 569 -7.82 -13.35 -27.04
C LEU A 569 -8.23 -12.60 -28.33
N PRO A 570 -8.61 -13.34 -29.40
CA PRO A 570 -9.18 -12.75 -30.61
C PRO A 570 -10.39 -11.86 -30.34
N ALA A 571 -10.69 -10.97 -31.30
CA ALA A 571 -11.87 -10.12 -31.20
C ALA A 571 -13.15 -10.97 -31.16
N GLY A 572 -14.06 -10.63 -30.24
CA GLY A 572 -15.39 -11.27 -30.14
C GLY A 572 -15.41 -12.68 -29.51
N GLN A 573 -14.28 -13.21 -29.07
CA GLN A 573 -14.32 -14.43 -28.24
C GLN A 573 -14.75 -14.05 -26.81
N PRO A 574 -15.77 -14.74 -26.24
CA PRO A 574 -16.13 -14.58 -24.84
C PRO A 574 -14.97 -15.06 -23.95
N SER A 575 -14.84 -14.45 -22.76
CA SER A 575 -13.91 -14.97 -21.75
C SER A 575 -14.24 -16.45 -21.46
N ILE A 576 -13.23 -17.29 -21.27
CA ILE A 576 -13.27 -18.77 -21.28
C ILE A 576 -14.09 -19.37 -20.10
N ARG A 577 -14.98 -18.65 -19.43
CA ARG A 577 -15.80 -19.16 -18.32
C ARG A 577 -17.29 -18.87 -18.44
N GLU A 578 -18.01 -19.67 -19.23
CA GLU A 578 -19.46 -19.86 -19.06
C GLU A 578 -19.84 -20.85 -17.91
N HIS A 579 -18.91 -21.29 -17.07
CA HIS A 579 -19.16 -22.29 -16.02
C HIS A 579 -18.68 -21.87 -14.63
N ALA A 580 -18.99 -20.65 -14.19
CA ALA A 580 -18.96 -20.35 -12.76
C ALA A 580 -20.37 -20.55 -12.18
N GLN A 581 -20.58 -21.71 -11.56
CA GLN A 581 -21.72 -21.91 -10.65
C GLN A 581 -21.74 -20.78 -9.60
N GLU A 582 -22.94 -20.26 -9.37
CA GLU A 582 -23.23 -19.29 -8.32
C GLU A 582 -22.62 -19.75 -6.99
N LEU A 583 -21.62 -19.03 -6.50
CA LEU A 583 -21.10 -19.23 -5.15
C LEU A 583 -22.18 -18.77 -4.17
N PRO A 584 -22.52 -19.56 -3.14
CA PRO A 584 -23.47 -19.14 -2.13
C PRO A 584 -22.93 -17.93 -1.38
N ASN A 585 -23.76 -16.92 -1.21
CA ASN A 585 -23.49 -15.74 -0.38
C ASN A 585 -22.99 -16.18 1.01
N PRO A 586 -21.87 -15.69 1.50
CA PRO A 586 -21.47 -15.92 2.88
C PRO A 586 -22.48 -15.22 3.81
N LYS A 587 -23.07 -16.01 4.68
CA LYS A 587 -23.94 -15.55 5.78
C LYS A 587 -23.12 -14.84 6.85
#